data_57ee644a43bdce479d8c47abfe62d47e
#
_entry.id   57ee644a43bdce479d8c47abfe62d47e
#
_cell.length_a   1.000
_cell.length_b   1.000
_cell.length_c   1.000
_cell.angle_alpha   90.00
_cell.angle_beta   90.00
_cell.angle_gamma   90.00
#
_symmetry.space_group_name_H-M   'P 1'
#
loop_
_entity.id
_entity.type
_entity.pdbx_description
1 polymer ?
#
loop_
_entity_poly.entity_id
_entity_poly.type
_entity_poly.pdbx_seq_one_letter_code
_entity_poly.pdbx_strand_id
1 'polypeptide(L)'
;MTTSPMTQDLKVETLADNKLYVIREGVSKETCEQLKTEYLMIKEVVETQYSGPTSDPIMPGAFAMYSPVCFEAMGQVIQPMIEQVVGCELYQTFSYARVYVKGTNLVRHRDRTSGEWVGNVCITRDDTDWELYIELDGKSHQILLNQGLETSP
;
A
#
# COMPACT_ATOMS: atom_id res chain seq x y z
N MET A 1 19.98 -23.75 -10.20
CA MET A 1 20.65 -22.97 -9.15
C MET A 1 19.57 -22.23 -8.41
N THR A 2 19.13 -22.79 -7.27
CA THR A 2 18.14 -22.17 -6.40
C THR A 2 18.87 -21.12 -5.55
N THR A 3 18.71 -19.86 -5.89
CA THR A 3 19.10 -18.77 -4.98
C THR A 3 18.20 -18.84 -3.76
N SER A 4 18.77 -19.19 -2.61
CA SER A 4 18.09 -19.01 -1.32
C SER A 4 17.54 -17.59 -1.21
N PRO A 5 16.29 -17.43 -0.78
CA PRO A 5 15.79 -16.09 -0.48
C PRO A 5 16.66 -15.49 0.62
N MET A 6 17.19 -14.31 0.37
CA MET A 6 17.87 -13.52 1.38
C MET A 6 16.88 -13.33 2.54
N THR A 7 17.16 -13.92 3.68
CA THR A 7 16.53 -13.59 4.96
C THR A 7 16.95 -12.17 5.30
N GLN A 8 16.19 -11.19 4.83
CA GLN A 8 16.28 -9.84 5.36
C GLN A 8 15.71 -9.90 6.78
N ASP A 9 16.44 -9.36 7.75
CA ASP A 9 15.90 -9.11 9.09
C ASP A 9 14.80 -8.06 8.96
N LEU A 10 13.55 -8.52 8.80
CA LEU A 10 12.40 -7.65 8.65
C LEU A 10 12.10 -6.94 9.97
N LYS A 11 11.98 -5.62 9.92
CA LYS A 11 11.50 -4.83 11.04
C LYS A 11 9.97 -4.92 11.10
N VAL A 12 9.44 -5.83 11.90
CA VAL A 12 8.01 -6.08 12.02
C VAL A 12 7.51 -5.66 13.39
N GLU A 13 6.55 -4.76 13.43
CA GLU A 13 5.76 -4.47 14.62
C GLU A 13 4.46 -5.28 14.55
N THR A 14 4.11 -5.95 15.65
CA THR A 14 2.89 -6.74 15.75
C THR A 14 1.92 -6.08 16.71
N LEU A 15 0.71 -5.85 16.27
CA LEU A 15 -0.35 -5.18 17.00
C LEU A 15 -1.62 -6.03 16.99
N ALA A 16 -2.57 -5.68 17.86
CA ALA A 16 -3.90 -6.29 17.89
C ALA A 16 -3.89 -7.84 17.95
N ASP A 17 -3.12 -8.40 18.88
CA ASP A 17 -3.03 -9.85 19.11
C ASP A 17 -2.71 -10.64 17.81
N ASN A 18 -1.69 -10.22 17.10
CA ASN A 18 -1.21 -10.80 15.82
C ASN A 18 -2.23 -10.69 14.64
N LYS A 19 -3.10 -9.69 14.65
CA LYS A 19 -4.03 -9.43 13.56
C LYS A 19 -3.61 -8.24 12.69
N LEU A 20 -2.63 -7.46 13.14
CA LEU A 20 -2.12 -6.30 12.45
C LEU A 20 -0.58 -6.28 12.52
N TYR A 21 0.04 -6.21 11.37
CA TYR A 21 1.49 -6.16 11.24
C TYR A 21 1.89 -4.86 10.54
N VAL A 22 2.94 -4.22 11.03
CA VAL A 22 3.55 -3.07 10.37
C VAL A 22 4.97 -3.48 9.97
N ILE A 23 5.22 -3.57 8.69
CA ILE A 23 6.52 -3.93 8.13
C ILE A 23 7.21 -2.63 7.74
N ARG A 24 8.26 -2.27 8.47
CA ARG A 24 9.05 -1.08 8.17
C ARG A 24 10.09 -1.40 7.10
N GLU A 25 10.30 -0.47 6.19
CA GLU A 25 11.29 -0.61 5.11
C GLU A 25 11.06 -1.84 4.18
N GLY A 26 9.82 -2.33 4.11
CA GLY A 26 9.46 -3.50 3.29
C GLY A 26 9.61 -3.26 1.78
N VAL A 27 9.65 -2.01 1.33
CA VAL A 27 9.88 -1.61 -0.07
C VAL A 27 10.99 -0.56 -0.09
N SER A 28 11.98 -0.72 -0.98
CA SER A 28 13.12 0.21 -1.06
C SER A 28 12.69 1.59 -1.57
N LYS A 29 13.46 2.60 -1.22
CA LYS A 29 13.21 3.98 -1.67
C LYS A 29 13.24 4.10 -3.19
N GLU A 30 14.21 3.45 -3.82
CA GLU A 30 14.36 3.43 -5.27
C GLU A 30 13.11 2.84 -5.93
N THR A 31 12.59 1.73 -5.40
CA THR A 31 11.36 1.10 -5.88
C THR A 31 10.15 2.02 -5.68
N CYS A 32 10.03 2.68 -4.53
CA CYS A 32 8.97 3.65 -4.28
C CYS A 32 9.01 4.83 -5.25
N GLU A 33 10.19 5.42 -5.50
CA GLU A 33 10.33 6.53 -6.46
C GLU A 33 10.04 6.10 -7.91
N GLN A 34 10.42 4.89 -8.28
CA GLN A 34 10.07 4.34 -9.59
C GLN A 34 8.56 4.16 -9.73
N LEU A 35 7.92 3.49 -8.77
CA LEU A 35 6.48 3.25 -8.77
C LEU A 35 5.68 4.56 -8.77
N LYS A 36 6.12 5.55 -8.00
CA LYS A 36 5.54 6.89 -8.00
C LYS A 36 5.62 7.51 -9.40
N THR A 37 6.79 7.48 -10.02
CA THR A 37 7.00 8.06 -11.35
C THR A 37 6.10 7.39 -12.38
N GLU A 38 6.09 6.07 -12.44
CA GLU A 38 5.27 5.30 -13.37
C GLU A 38 3.77 5.57 -13.16
N TYR A 39 3.33 5.61 -11.92
CA TYR A 39 1.90 5.82 -11.61
C TYR A 39 1.44 7.26 -11.92
N LEU A 40 2.27 8.25 -11.67
CA LEU A 40 1.96 9.64 -12.03
C LEU A 40 1.93 9.84 -13.57
N MET A 41 2.78 9.13 -14.32
CA MET A 41 2.69 9.11 -15.79
C MET A 41 1.37 8.48 -16.27
N ILE A 42 0.97 7.35 -15.67
CA ILE A 42 -0.33 6.72 -15.97
C ILE A 42 -1.47 7.71 -15.69
N LYS A 43 -1.44 8.37 -14.53
CA LYS A 43 -2.43 9.38 -14.16
C LYS A 43 -2.52 10.47 -15.23
N GLU A 44 -1.40 11.05 -15.64
CA GLU A 44 -1.37 12.11 -16.66
C GLU A 44 -1.95 11.64 -17.99
N VAL A 45 -1.58 10.44 -18.45
CA VAL A 45 -2.13 9.87 -19.70
C VAL A 45 -3.63 9.66 -19.58
N VAL A 46 -4.10 9.09 -18.48
CA VAL A 46 -5.54 8.83 -18.29
C VAL A 46 -6.33 10.13 -18.23
N GLU A 47 -5.87 11.12 -17.48
CA GLU A 47 -6.55 12.42 -17.35
C GLU A 47 -6.55 13.24 -18.64
N THR A 48 -5.54 13.07 -19.49
CA THR A 48 -5.46 13.81 -20.76
C THR A 48 -6.18 13.11 -21.92
N GLN A 49 -6.26 11.78 -21.92
CA GLN A 49 -6.79 11.01 -23.05
C GLN A 49 -8.22 10.49 -22.86
N TYR A 50 -8.66 10.39 -21.59
CA TYR A 50 -9.98 9.86 -21.26
C TYR A 50 -10.87 10.93 -20.63
N SER A 51 -12.03 11.16 -21.23
CA SER A 51 -13.02 12.14 -20.76
C SER A 51 -13.96 11.60 -19.66
N GLY A 52 -13.72 10.39 -19.19
CA GLY A 52 -14.53 9.75 -18.13
C GLY A 52 -14.11 10.17 -16.72
N PRO A 53 -14.93 9.83 -15.71
CA PRO A 53 -14.56 10.06 -14.32
C PRO A 53 -13.33 9.23 -13.95
N THR A 54 -12.26 9.92 -13.57
CA THR A 54 -11.00 9.32 -13.12
C THR A 54 -10.87 9.30 -11.60
N SER A 55 -11.88 9.81 -10.90
CA SER A 55 -11.88 9.89 -9.44
C SER A 55 -12.45 8.64 -8.78
N ASP A 56 -11.92 8.33 -7.61
CA ASP A 56 -12.43 7.28 -6.74
C ASP A 56 -13.88 7.59 -6.33
N PRO A 57 -14.85 6.67 -6.52
CA PRO A 57 -16.24 6.91 -6.15
C PRO A 57 -16.46 7.14 -4.65
N ILE A 58 -15.60 6.61 -3.78
CA ILE A 58 -15.68 6.81 -2.32
C ILE A 58 -14.79 7.96 -1.83
N MET A 59 -13.99 8.53 -2.72
CA MET A 59 -13.09 9.64 -2.41
C MET A 59 -12.98 10.61 -3.59
N PRO A 60 -13.99 11.45 -3.81
CA PRO A 60 -14.01 12.41 -4.91
C PRO A 60 -12.77 13.31 -4.93
N GLY A 61 -12.18 13.48 -6.10
CA GLY A 61 -10.97 14.27 -6.30
C GLY A 61 -9.65 13.51 -6.19
N ALA A 62 -9.67 12.27 -5.68
CA ALA A 62 -8.51 11.40 -5.73
C ALA A 62 -8.48 10.62 -7.06
N PHE A 63 -7.32 10.57 -7.71
CA PHE A 63 -7.11 9.64 -8.81
C PHE A 63 -6.92 8.24 -8.25
N ALA A 64 -7.64 7.27 -8.81
CA ALA A 64 -7.53 5.90 -8.38
C ALA A 64 -7.63 4.92 -9.56
N MET A 65 -6.98 3.78 -9.42
CA MET A 65 -6.99 2.74 -10.44
C MET A 65 -6.91 1.34 -9.80
N TYR A 66 -7.68 0.42 -10.37
CA TYR A 66 -7.57 -1.01 -10.10
C TYR A 66 -6.43 -1.63 -10.91
N SER A 67 -5.66 -2.47 -10.26
CA SER A 67 -4.66 -3.35 -10.84
C SER A 67 -3.72 -2.66 -11.84
N PRO A 68 -3.11 -1.49 -11.50
CA PRO A 68 -2.04 -0.96 -12.34
C PRO A 68 -0.90 -1.97 -12.41
N VAL A 69 -0.39 -2.24 -13.61
CA VAL A 69 0.58 -3.33 -13.85
C VAL A 69 1.81 -3.23 -12.94
N CYS A 70 2.32 -2.03 -12.71
CA CYS A 70 3.47 -1.81 -11.82
C CYS A 70 3.18 -2.24 -10.36
N PHE A 71 1.97 -2.02 -9.85
CA PHE A 71 1.60 -2.44 -8.49
C PHE A 71 1.24 -3.93 -8.43
N GLU A 72 0.69 -4.51 -9.50
CA GLU A 72 0.53 -5.97 -9.59
C GLU A 72 1.90 -6.67 -9.55
N ALA A 73 2.87 -6.15 -10.31
CA ALA A 73 4.24 -6.68 -10.31
C ALA A 73 4.91 -6.50 -8.93
N MET A 74 4.74 -5.34 -8.28
CA MET A 74 5.22 -5.13 -6.91
C MET A 74 4.60 -6.14 -5.95
N GLY A 75 3.30 -6.39 -6.03
CA GLY A 75 2.60 -7.36 -5.20
C GLY A 75 3.25 -8.74 -5.27
N GLN A 76 3.56 -9.22 -6.48
CA GLN A 76 4.28 -10.49 -6.69
C GLN A 76 5.67 -10.51 -6.01
N VAL A 77 6.38 -9.40 -6.05
CA VAL A 77 7.74 -9.29 -5.47
C VAL A 77 7.69 -9.30 -3.94
N ILE A 78 6.72 -8.60 -3.33
CA ILE A 78 6.63 -8.49 -1.87
C ILE A 78 5.84 -9.63 -1.23
N GLN A 79 5.08 -10.42 -2.00
CA GLN A 79 4.27 -11.52 -1.49
C GLN A 79 5.06 -12.48 -0.57
N PRO A 80 6.26 -12.99 -0.94
CA PRO A 80 7.00 -13.89 -0.06
C PRO A 80 7.38 -13.29 1.29
N MET A 81 7.64 -11.98 1.33
CA MET A 81 7.91 -11.25 2.57
C MET A 81 6.65 -11.20 3.45
N ILE A 82 5.49 -10.94 2.86
CA ILE A 82 4.22 -10.89 3.60
C ILE A 82 3.87 -12.28 4.13
N GLU A 83 4.01 -13.34 3.31
CA GLU A 83 3.80 -14.74 3.72
C GLU A 83 4.67 -15.15 4.91
N GLN A 84 5.93 -14.71 4.92
CA GLN A 84 6.83 -14.92 6.06
C GLN A 84 6.29 -14.28 7.35
N VAL A 85 5.70 -13.09 7.24
CA VAL A 85 5.18 -12.34 8.40
C VAL A 85 3.86 -12.92 8.91
N VAL A 86 2.94 -13.25 8.00
CA VAL A 86 1.60 -13.77 8.39
C VAL A 86 1.60 -15.27 8.66
N GLY A 87 2.64 -15.99 8.23
CA GLY A 87 2.83 -17.41 8.49
C GLY A 87 1.93 -18.34 7.66
N CYS A 88 1.41 -17.88 6.52
CA CYS A 88 0.61 -18.69 5.60
C CYS A 88 0.87 -18.32 4.15
N GLU A 89 0.56 -19.24 3.23
CA GLU A 89 0.60 -19.01 1.80
C GLU A 89 -0.53 -18.04 1.40
N LEU A 90 -0.22 -17.11 0.50
CA LEU A 90 -1.14 -16.10 0.03
C LEU A 90 -1.31 -16.18 -1.50
N TYR A 91 -2.45 -15.71 -1.97
CA TYR A 91 -2.73 -15.53 -3.39
C TYR A 91 -3.11 -14.08 -3.63
N GLN A 92 -2.33 -13.37 -4.43
CA GLN A 92 -2.64 -12.00 -4.79
C GLN A 92 -3.96 -11.95 -5.56
N THR A 93 -4.88 -11.12 -5.11
CA THR A 93 -6.19 -10.93 -5.76
C THR A 93 -6.17 -9.72 -6.69
N PHE A 94 -5.81 -8.55 -6.19
CA PHE A 94 -5.67 -7.31 -6.96
C PHE A 94 -4.90 -6.27 -6.15
N SER A 95 -4.39 -5.25 -6.83
CA SER A 95 -3.93 -4.01 -6.21
C SER A 95 -4.93 -2.87 -6.46
N TYR A 96 -4.91 -1.87 -5.59
CA TYR A 96 -5.68 -0.65 -5.77
C TYR A 96 -4.83 0.55 -5.35
N ALA A 97 -4.52 1.41 -6.31
CA ALA A 97 -3.64 2.55 -6.08
C ALA A 97 -4.44 3.86 -6.07
N ARG A 98 -4.07 4.78 -5.17
CA ARG A 98 -4.68 6.10 -5.04
C ARG A 98 -3.62 7.19 -4.98
N VAL A 99 -3.94 8.35 -5.56
CA VAL A 99 -3.22 9.60 -5.32
C VAL A 99 -4.11 10.50 -4.47
N TYR A 100 -3.74 10.67 -3.23
CA TYR A 100 -4.43 11.59 -2.31
C TYR A 100 -4.00 13.01 -2.62
N VAL A 101 -4.94 13.94 -2.62
CA VAL A 101 -4.69 15.37 -2.75
C VAL A 101 -5.25 16.12 -1.53
N LYS A 102 -4.78 17.36 -1.31
CA LYS A 102 -5.23 18.16 -0.18
C LYS A 102 -6.76 18.27 -0.15
N GLY A 103 -7.34 17.94 0.99
CA GLY A 103 -8.79 17.97 1.21
C GLY A 103 -9.51 16.67 0.90
N THR A 104 -8.83 15.64 0.36
CA THR A 104 -9.43 14.30 0.27
C THR A 104 -9.49 13.64 1.65
N ASN A 105 -10.55 12.91 1.90
CA ASN A 105 -10.76 12.17 3.13
C ASN A 105 -11.28 10.78 2.80
N LEU A 106 -10.52 9.75 3.16
CA LEU A 106 -10.96 8.38 3.05
C LEU A 106 -11.93 8.08 4.19
N VAL A 107 -13.21 7.97 3.85
CA VAL A 107 -14.24 7.63 4.85
C VAL A 107 -14.03 6.22 5.39
N ARG A 108 -14.45 6.00 6.63
CA ARG A 108 -14.44 4.68 7.24
C ARG A 108 -15.24 3.69 6.40
N HIS A 109 -14.60 2.61 5.99
CA HIS A 109 -15.19 1.56 5.17
C HIS A 109 -14.61 0.20 5.57
N ARG A 110 -15.11 -0.85 4.98
CA ARG A 110 -14.51 -2.19 5.00
C ARG A 110 -14.13 -2.57 3.59
N ASP A 111 -12.99 -3.18 3.45
CA ASP A 111 -12.57 -3.76 2.19
C ASP A 111 -13.45 -4.96 1.82
N ARG A 112 -13.31 -5.43 0.59
CA ARG A 112 -14.10 -6.55 0.10
C ARG A 112 -13.75 -7.82 0.86
N THR A 113 -14.74 -8.66 1.09
CA THR A 113 -14.59 -9.95 1.79
C THR A 113 -13.69 -10.95 1.05
N SER A 114 -13.37 -10.70 -0.22
CA SER A 114 -12.42 -11.51 -0.99
C SER A 114 -10.95 -11.30 -0.59
N GLY A 115 -10.64 -10.23 0.15
CA GLY A 115 -9.32 -9.99 0.73
C GLY A 115 -9.28 -10.46 2.17
N GLU A 116 -8.76 -11.66 2.42
CA GLU A 116 -8.52 -12.15 3.77
C GLU A 116 -7.44 -11.35 4.48
N TRP A 117 -6.39 -11.01 3.73
CA TRP A 117 -5.33 -10.12 4.12
C TRP A 117 -5.31 -8.89 3.23
N VAL A 118 -5.21 -7.73 3.83
CA VAL A 118 -5.13 -6.44 3.14
C VAL A 118 -3.83 -5.76 3.53
N GLY A 119 -3.00 -5.44 2.53
CA GLY A 119 -1.77 -4.70 2.71
C GLY A 119 -1.91 -3.25 2.21
N ASN A 120 -1.54 -2.29 3.04
CA ASN A 120 -1.42 -0.88 2.64
C ASN A 120 0.04 -0.50 2.55
N VAL A 121 0.47 0.03 1.41
CA VAL A 121 1.84 0.48 1.18
C VAL A 121 1.85 1.98 0.88
N CYS A 122 2.53 2.75 1.71
CA CYS A 122 2.77 4.16 1.44
C CYS A 122 3.95 4.30 0.48
N ILE A 123 3.69 4.63 -0.77
CA ILE A 123 4.72 4.80 -1.81
C ILE A 123 5.42 6.15 -1.66
N THR A 124 4.66 7.21 -1.39
CA THR A 124 5.19 8.57 -1.19
C THR A 124 4.23 9.38 -0.36
N ARG A 125 4.75 10.36 0.35
CA ARG A 125 3.99 11.39 1.06
C ARG A 125 4.70 12.73 0.92
N ASP A 126 3.98 13.80 1.15
CA ASP A 126 4.56 15.11 1.42
C ASP A 126 5.01 15.22 2.89
N ASP A 127 5.39 16.40 3.34
CA ASP A 127 5.84 16.67 4.70
C ASP A 127 4.70 16.65 5.74
N THR A 128 3.48 16.28 5.36
CA THR A 128 2.35 16.17 6.28
C THR A 128 2.29 14.79 6.92
N ASP A 129 1.92 14.74 8.19
CA ASP A 129 1.67 13.48 8.88
C ASP A 129 0.34 12.91 8.42
N TRP A 130 0.40 11.83 7.65
CA TRP A 130 -0.75 11.05 7.24
C TRP A 130 -0.89 9.84 8.16
N GLU A 131 -2.02 9.80 8.84
CA GLU A 131 -2.34 8.73 9.76
C GLU A 131 -3.35 7.79 9.10
N LEU A 132 -3.05 6.49 9.11
CA LEU A 132 -4.01 5.46 8.77
C LEU A 132 -4.63 4.93 10.05
N TYR A 133 -5.95 4.93 10.13
CA TYR A 133 -6.68 4.34 11.23
C TYR A 133 -7.24 2.98 10.80
N ILE A 134 -6.88 1.92 11.53
CA ILE A 134 -7.39 0.57 11.32
C ILE A 134 -8.20 0.16 12.55
N GLU A 135 -9.41 -0.27 12.35
CA GLU A 135 -10.32 -0.68 13.42
C GLU A 135 -10.44 -2.20 13.45
N LEU A 136 -9.98 -2.80 14.54
CA LEU A 136 -10.04 -4.23 14.79
C LEU A 136 -10.64 -4.49 16.17
N ASP A 137 -11.59 -5.41 16.23
CA ASP A 137 -12.26 -5.82 17.50
C ASP A 137 -12.77 -4.63 18.33
N GLY A 138 -13.28 -3.59 17.66
CA GLY A 138 -13.80 -2.37 18.29
C GLY A 138 -12.75 -1.41 18.84
N LYS A 139 -11.47 -1.66 18.57
CA LYS A 139 -10.36 -0.77 18.92
C LYS A 139 -9.79 -0.12 17.66
N SER A 140 -9.49 1.16 17.74
CA SER A 140 -8.83 1.91 16.67
C SER A 140 -7.32 1.90 16.89
N HIS A 141 -6.60 1.50 15.86
CA HIS A 141 -5.13 1.51 15.81
C HIS A 141 -4.70 2.59 14.83
N GLN A 142 -3.90 3.53 15.31
CA GLN A 142 -3.31 4.59 14.52
C GLN A 142 -1.95 4.14 13.99
N ILE A 143 -1.78 4.17 12.70
CA ILE A 143 -0.54 3.81 12.02
C ILE A 143 0.00 5.03 11.30
N LEU A 144 1.18 5.50 11.69
CA LEU A 144 1.92 6.45 10.88
C LEU A 144 2.48 5.70 9.68
N LEU A 145 1.96 6.04 8.51
CA LEU A 145 2.50 5.54 7.25
C LEU A 145 3.73 6.38 6.90
N ASN A 146 4.88 5.92 7.30
CA ASN A 146 6.12 6.49 6.80
C ASN A 146 6.36 5.98 5.37
N GLN A 147 6.86 6.84 4.50
CA GLN A 147 7.38 6.42 3.19
C GLN A 147 8.26 5.19 3.42
N GLY A 148 8.17 4.12 2.66
CA GLY A 148 8.85 2.82 2.83
C GLY A 148 10.25 2.79 3.45
N LEU A 149 10.64 3.88 4.09
CA LEU A 149 11.92 4.17 4.72
C LEU A 149 11.71 5.07 5.92
N GLU A 150 11.92 4.54 7.11
CA GLU A 150 12.55 5.32 8.15
C GLU A 150 14.05 5.12 8.05
N THR A 151 14.77 6.16 7.67
CA THR A 151 16.12 6.34 8.13
C THR A 151 16.00 7.01 9.49
N SER A 152 16.10 6.26 10.55
CA SER A 152 16.43 6.85 11.84
C SER A 152 17.81 7.48 11.77
N PRO A 153 17.99 8.66 12.41
CA PRO A 153 19.28 9.30 12.49
C PRO A 153 20.32 8.44 13.21
#